data_7a45eb660a724860a25eb818afb67596
#
_entry.id   7a45eb660a724860a25eb818afb67596
#
_cell.length_a   1.000
_cell.length_b   1.000
_cell.length_c   1.000
_cell.angle_alpha   90.00
_cell.angle_beta   90.00
_cell.angle_gamma   90.00
#
_symmetry.space_group_name_H-M   'P 1'
#
loop_
_entity.id
_entity.type
_entity.pdbx_description
1 polymer ?
#
loop_
_entity_poly.entity_id
_entity_poly.type
_entity_poly.pdbx_seq_one_letter_code
_entity_poly.pdbx_strand_id
1 'polypeptide(L)'
;MSEKNSIPDPTAALRLWEKGQILCPACRKNIALEHVQPLQLMPCTNCKEMLFVPKKVGNYFLYEPAGGGGMGSVYKAVSALFPDDILAVKVLSRAARENPADIHALLNEARVSSFFINSDYIVACLDSGFADDEYFTVMPFVEGERLDRRIERMHQLPEKEALLMGLHLLAAEQHIYHMGYLYRDMKPENVILNQYGYAVLLDFGLCIPRHEAANSDEEFVSGSPYYLPPERLLGQGETACSEIYSLGMVLYHALTGHTFYNADEMQALVRRHISGLRINSTAKMQGLRTSVGILLDAMVRQEPKERPQDFVYVADSIKAIIQEIG
;
A
#
# COMPACT_ATOMS: atom_id res chain seq x y z
N MET A 1 -28.66 -0.59 -12.82
CA MET A 1 -27.62 -1.38 -12.12
C MET A 1 -28.06 -1.43 -10.66
N SER A 2 -28.19 -2.60 -10.08
CA SER A 2 -29.09 -2.86 -8.97
C SER A 2 -28.49 -2.47 -7.61
N GLU A 3 -29.28 -1.74 -6.81
CA GLU A 3 -29.12 -1.48 -5.36
C GLU A 3 -29.07 -2.76 -4.47
N LYS A 4 -28.71 -3.91 -5.03
CA LYS A 4 -28.89 -5.21 -4.36
C LYS A 4 -27.79 -5.62 -3.39
N ASN A 5 -26.70 -4.85 -3.22
CA ASN A 5 -25.59 -5.23 -2.34
C ASN A 5 -25.14 -4.11 -1.39
N SER A 6 -26.03 -3.24 -0.92
CA SER A 6 -25.69 -2.37 0.18
C SER A 6 -25.54 -3.22 1.45
N ILE A 7 -24.31 -3.28 1.96
CA ILE A 7 -23.99 -3.84 3.27
C ILE A 7 -24.87 -3.12 4.31
N PRO A 8 -25.47 -3.86 5.26
CA PRO A 8 -26.23 -3.22 6.33
C PRO A 8 -25.35 -2.20 7.04
N ASP A 9 -25.94 -1.08 7.46
CA ASP A 9 -25.30 -0.12 8.36
C ASP A 9 -24.49 -0.90 9.42
N PRO A 10 -23.17 -0.62 9.55
CA PRO A 10 -22.30 -1.35 10.48
C PRO A 10 -22.83 -1.37 11.92
N THR A 11 -23.52 -0.28 12.34
CA THR A 11 -24.16 -0.20 13.65
C THR A 11 -25.34 -1.16 13.77
N ALA A 12 -26.12 -1.34 12.73
CA ALA A 12 -27.20 -2.31 12.69
C ALA A 12 -26.65 -3.75 12.65
N ALA A 13 -25.55 -3.97 11.94
CA ALA A 13 -24.86 -5.26 11.91
C ALA A 13 -24.31 -5.65 13.29
N LEU A 14 -23.69 -4.71 14.00
CA LEU A 14 -23.21 -4.92 15.38
C LEU A 14 -24.35 -5.32 16.33
N ARG A 15 -25.49 -4.60 16.29
CA ARG A 15 -26.65 -4.91 17.13
C ARG A 15 -27.23 -6.31 16.87
N LEU A 16 -27.19 -6.79 15.63
CA LEU A 16 -27.61 -8.16 15.30
C LEU A 16 -26.60 -9.19 15.78
N TRP A 17 -25.31 -8.90 15.59
CA TRP A 17 -24.23 -9.76 16.02
C TRP A 17 -24.24 -9.96 17.56
N GLU A 18 -24.50 -8.92 18.33
CA GLU A 18 -24.66 -8.97 19.80
C GLU A 18 -25.81 -9.91 20.24
N LYS A 19 -26.79 -10.13 19.35
CA LYS A 19 -27.89 -11.09 19.54
C LYS A 19 -27.56 -12.49 18.98
N GLY A 20 -26.31 -12.74 18.57
CA GLY A 20 -25.90 -13.99 17.95
C GLY A 20 -26.46 -14.21 16.54
N GLN A 21 -26.72 -13.15 15.78
CA GLN A 21 -27.32 -13.22 14.46
C GLN A 21 -26.58 -12.33 13.45
N ILE A 22 -26.67 -12.67 12.16
CA ILE A 22 -26.29 -11.80 11.04
C ILE A 22 -27.42 -11.72 10.01
N LEU A 23 -27.52 -10.61 9.31
CA LEU A 23 -28.49 -10.42 8.23
C LEU A 23 -27.90 -10.90 6.91
N CYS A 24 -28.60 -11.79 6.22
CA CYS A 24 -28.23 -12.13 4.84
C CYS A 24 -28.56 -10.98 3.89
N PRO A 25 -27.59 -10.40 3.15
CA PRO A 25 -27.87 -9.29 2.25
C PRO A 25 -28.75 -9.68 1.07
N ALA A 26 -28.69 -10.95 0.61
CA ALA A 26 -29.45 -11.44 -0.54
C ALA A 26 -30.91 -11.73 -0.21
N CYS A 27 -31.19 -12.49 0.86
CA CYS A 27 -32.57 -12.90 1.18
C CYS A 27 -33.20 -12.16 2.37
N ARG A 28 -32.46 -11.25 3.01
CA ARG A 28 -32.89 -10.42 4.16
C ARG A 28 -33.37 -11.20 5.39
N LYS A 29 -32.96 -12.46 5.53
CA LYS A 29 -33.22 -13.27 6.73
C LYS A 29 -32.10 -13.15 7.73
N ASN A 30 -32.47 -13.11 9.01
CA ASN A 30 -31.51 -13.25 10.10
C ASN A 30 -31.06 -14.71 10.22
N ILE A 31 -29.76 -14.91 10.30
CA ILE A 31 -29.10 -16.21 10.38
C ILE A 31 -28.41 -16.29 11.75
N ALA A 32 -28.68 -17.35 12.51
CA ALA A 32 -28.03 -17.59 13.80
C ALA A 32 -26.55 -17.97 13.62
N LEU A 33 -25.71 -17.50 14.53
CA LEU A 33 -24.25 -17.72 14.53
C LEU A 33 -23.84 -18.89 15.48
N GLU A 34 -24.71 -19.84 15.70
CA GLU A 34 -24.41 -21.00 16.56
C GLU A 34 -23.34 -21.88 15.91
N HIS A 35 -22.25 -22.13 16.66
CA HIS A 35 -21.11 -22.99 16.24
C HIS A 35 -20.38 -22.55 14.95
N VAL A 36 -20.46 -21.28 14.59
CA VAL A 36 -19.79 -20.74 13.41
C VAL A 36 -18.46 -20.07 13.80
N GLN A 37 -17.40 -20.35 13.02
CA GLN A 37 -16.12 -19.69 13.24
C GLN A 37 -16.16 -18.25 12.71
N PRO A 38 -15.74 -17.25 13.50
CA PRO A 38 -15.67 -15.87 13.06
C PRO A 38 -14.57 -15.64 12.02
N LEU A 39 -14.67 -14.52 11.29
CA LEU A 39 -13.75 -14.10 10.22
C LEU A 39 -13.66 -15.06 9.03
N GLN A 40 -14.69 -15.88 8.84
CA GLN A 40 -14.81 -16.82 7.72
C GLN A 40 -16.10 -16.59 6.92
N LEU A 41 -16.17 -17.19 5.76
CA LEU A 41 -17.38 -17.23 4.95
C LEU A 41 -18.20 -18.48 5.30
N MET A 42 -19.51 -18.32 5.45
CA MET A 42 -20.47 -19.41 5.63
C MET A 42 -21.63 -19.30 4.63
N PRO A 43 -22.20 -20.40 4.16
CA PRO A 43 -23.38 -20.32 3.30
C PRO A 43 -24.63 -19.96 4.12
N CYS A 44 -25.43 -19.03 3.62
CA CYS A 44 -26.74 -18.72 4.17
C CYS A 44 -27.61 -19.99 4.25
N THR A 45 -28.21 -20.27 5.39
CA THR A 45 -29.06 -21.45 5.59
C THR A 45 -30.30 -21.43 4.70
N ASN A 46 -30.75 -20.24 4.25
CA ASN A 46 -31.95 -20.07 3.43
C ASN A 46 -31.67 -20.02 1.93
N CYS A 47 -30.73 -19.15 1.45
CA CYS A 47 -30.52 -18.91 0.01
C CYS A 47 -29.15 -19.38 -0.50
N LYS A 48 -28.30 -19.91 0.37
CA LYS A 48 -26.94 -20.40 0.08
C LYS A 48 -25.92 -19.32 -0.33
N GLU A 49 -26.30 -18.04 -0.32
CA GLU A 49 -25.35 -16.92 -0.49
C GLU A 49 -24.25 -17.00 0.57
N MET A 50 -23.02 -16.71 0.18
CA MET A 50 -21.87 -16.71 1.11
C MET A 50 -21.89 -15.47 1.98
N LEU A 51 -21.90 -15.66 3.29
CA LEU A 51 -21.97 -14.61 4.29
C LEU A 51 -20.66 -14.54 5.05
N PHE A 52 -20.14 -13.35 5.23
CA PHE A 52 -19.02 -13.14 6.16
C PHE A 52 -19.51 -13.16 7.59
N VAL A 53 -18.78 -13.86 8.47
CA VAL A 53 -19.07 -13.95 9.90
C VAL A 53 -18.24 -12.89 10.64
N PRO A 54 -18.86 -11.82 11.15
CA PRO A 54 -18.16 -10.76 11.87
C PRO A 54 -17.51 -11.23 13.17
N LYS A 55 -16.51 -10.45 13.64
CA LYS A 55 -15.88 -10.65 14.95
C LYS A 55 -15.67 -9.30 15.62
N LYS A 56 -15.78 -9.25 16.93
CA LYS A 56 -15.25 -8.17 17.72
C LYS A 56 -13.83 -8.51 18.16
N VAL A 57 -12.89 -7.58 17.96
CA VAL A 57 -11.51 -7.68 18.42
C VAL A 57 -11.21 -6.41 19.21
N GLY A 58 -11.11 -6.54 20.53
CA GLY A 58 -11.01 -5.41 21.43
C GLY A 58 -12.20 -4.44 21.29
N ASN A 59 -11.91 -3.20 20.90
CA ASN A 59 -12.91 -2.16 20.69
C ASN A 59 -13.44 -2.09 19.25
N TYR A 60 -13.02 -3.01 18.36
CA TYR A 60 -13.26 -2.94 16.92
C TYR A 60 -14.21 -4.05 16.48
N PHE A 61 -15.30 -3.69 15.80
CA PHE A 61 -16.23 -4.65 15.20
C PHE A 61 -15.91 -4.82 13.72
N LEU A 62 -15.30 -5.96 13.38
CA LEU A 62 -14.87 -6.34 12.03
C LEU A 62 -16.06 -6.94 11.29
N TYR A 63 -16.57 -6.23 10.25
CA TYR A 63 -17.85 -6.58 9.63
C TYR A 63 -17.76 -6.96 8.14
N GLU A 64 -16.62 -6.67 7.47
CA GLU A 64 -16.45 -6.93 6.04
C GLU A 64 -14.97 -7.18 5.70
N PRO A 65 -14.63 -8.21 4.89
CA PRO A 65 -13.29 -8.38 4.37
C PRO A 65 -12.93 -7.23 3.42
N ALA A 66 -11.76 -6.64 3.59
CA ALA A 66 -11.24 -5.56 2.75
C ALA A 66 -10.02 -5.97 1.91
N GLY A 67 -9.34 -7.05 2.30
CA GLY A 67 -8.16 -7.56 1.62
C GLY A 67 -7.45 -8.62 2.44
N GLY A 68 -6.34 -9.12 1.92
CA GLY A 68 -5.51 -10.09 2.63
C GLY A 68 -4.26 -10.44 1.86
N GLY A 69 -3.28 -10.99 2.57
CA GLY A 69 -2.00 -11.46 2.06
C GLY A 69 -1.46 -12.62 2.91
N GLY A 70 -0.22 -13.05 2.65
CA GLY A 70 0.38 -14.21 3.30
C GLY A 70 0.43 -14.16 4.83
N MET A 71 0.64 -12.98 5.42
CA MET A 71 0.74 -12.80 6.88
C MET A 71 -0.62 -12.61 7.57
N GLY A 72 -1.67 -12.16 6.86
CA GLY A 72 -2.95 -11.86 7.50
C GLY A 72 -4.00 -11.28 6.59
N SER A 73 -5.12 -10.93 7.18
CA SER A 73 -6.29 -10.38 6.47
C SER A 73 -6.64 -9.01 7.01
N VAL A 74 -7.18 -8.16 6.14
CA VAL A 74 -7.64 -6.81 6.46
C VAL A 74 -9.16 -6.79 6.37
N TYR A 75 -9.79 -6.18 7.37
CA TYR A 75 -11.25 -6.09 7.49
C TYR A 75 -11.65 -4.64 7.69
N LYS A 76 -12.79 -4.25 7.12
CA LYS A 76 -13.45 -3.02 7.53
C LYS A 76 -14.02 -3.19 8.94
N ALA A 77 -13.85 -2.16 9.74
CA ALA A 77 -14.33 -2.16 11.12
C ALA A 77 -14.94 -0.82 11.51
N VAL A 78 -15.75 -0.84 12.56
CA VAL A 78 -16.24 0.35 13.28
C VAL A 78 -15.87 0.23 14.75
N SER A 79 -15.74 1.38 15.41
CA SER A 79 -15.41 1.46 16.83
C SER A 79 -16.06 2.68 17.47
N ALA A 80 -16.46 2.55 18.73
CA ALA A 80 -16.92 3.69 19.53
C ALA A 80 -15.78 4.70 19.83
N LEU A 81 -14.52 4.31 19.67
CA LEU A 81 -13.37 5.20 19.84
C LEU A 81 -13.20 6.16 18.64
N PHE A 82 -13.73 5.77 17.48
CA PHE A 82 -13.67 6.51 16.22
C PHE A 82 -15.06 6.47 15.57
N PRO A 83 -16.07 7.19 16.15
CA PRO A 83 -17.47 6.99 15.79
C PRO A 83 -17.85 7.41 14.38
N ASP A 84 -17.08 8.32 13.79
CA ASP A 84 -17.35 8.89 12.47
C ASP A 84 -16.53 8.22 11.35
N ASP A 85 -15.60 7.29 11.73
CA ASP A 85 -14.64 6.72 10.80
C ASP A 85 -14.92 5.24 10.51
N ILE A 86 -14.76 4.86 9.25
CA ILE A 86 -14.56 3.47 8.88
C ILE A 86 -13.06 3.15 9.01
N LEU A 87 -12.77 2.06 9.71
CA LEU A 87 -11.41 1.62 10.00
C LEU A 87 -11.05 0.39 9.16
N ALA A 88 -9.77 0.23 8.88
CA ALA A 88 -9.18 -1.00 8.40
C ALA A 88 -8.44 -1.68 9.56
N VAL A 89 -8.78 -2.93 9.85
CA VAL A 89 -8.13 -3.72 10.89
C VAL A 89 -7.42 -4.89 10.23
N LYS A 90 -6.08 -4.89 10.29
CA LYS A 90 -5.22 -5.99 9.85
C LYS A 90 -5.08 -6.99 11.01
N VAL A 91 -5.40 -8.24 10.76
CA VAL A 91 -5.33 -9.33 11.76
C VAL A 91 -4.38 -10.40 11.22
N LEU A 92 -3.46 -10.89 12.05
CA LEU A 92 -2.56 -11.97 11.66
C LEU A 92 -3.32 -13.26 11.36
N SER A 93 -2.89 -13.98 10.35
CA SER A 93 -3.38 -15.32 10.07
C SER A 93 -3.08 -16.27 11.26
N ARG A 94 -3.83 -17.35 11.38
CA ARG A 94 -3.62 -18.31 12.46
C ARG A 94 -2.19 -18.88 12.49
N ALA A 95 -1.62 -19.17 11.33
CA ALA A 95 -0.25 -19.64 11.20
C ALA A 95 0.78 -18.57 11.62
N ALA A 96 0.57 -17.31 11.20
CA ALA A 96 1.46 -16.21 11.53
C ALA A 96 1.45 -15.87 13.05
N ARG A 97 0.34 -16.11 13.75
CA ARG A 97 0.26 -15.92 15.21
C ARG A 97 1.12 -16.90 16.02
N GLU A 98 1.50 -18.02 15.43
CA GLU A 98 2.39 -19.01 16.04
C GLU A 98 3.86 -18.68 15.85
N ASN A 99 4.17 -17.69 14.98
CA ASN A 99 5.54 -17.26 14.68
C ASN A 99 5.85 -15.92 15.36
N PRO A 100 6.75 -15.89 16.37
CA PRO A 100 7.14 -14.64 17.04
C PRO A 100 7.70 -13.56 16.10
N ALA A 101 8.34 -13.95 15.00
CA ALA A 101 8.87 -12.99 14.01
C ALA A 101 7.75 -12.24 13.28
N ASP A 102 6.65 -12.93 12.92
CA ASP A 102 5.50 -12.30 12.26
C ASP A 102 4.75 -11.36 13.20
N ILE A 103 4.61 -11.75 14.48
CA ILE A 103 4.05 -10.88 15.52
C ILE A 103 4.89 -9.62 15.69
N HIS A 104 6.21 -9.78 15.81
CA HIS A 104 7.13 -8.67 15.94
C HIS A 104 7.07 -7.75 14.71
N ALA A 105 7.04 -8.31 13.51
CA ALA A 105 6.94 -7.55 12.25
C ALA A 105 5.65 -6.71 12.22
N LEU A 106 4.48 -7.28 12.55
CA LEU A 106 3.21 -6.56 12.61
C LEU A 106 3.25 -5.38 13.58
N LEU A 107 3.73 -5.63 14.81
CA LEU A 107 3.75 -4.60 15.86
C LEU A 107 4.82 -3.53 15.58
N ASN A 108 5.95 -3.89 14.97
CA ASN A 108 6.96 -2.92 14.55
C ASN A 108 6.46 -2.05 13.38
N GLU A 109 5.80 -2.63 12.37
CA GLU A 109 5.13 -1.89 11.30
C GLU A 109 4.16 -0.86 11.87
N ALA A 110 3.29 -1.28 12.81
CA ALA A 110 2.35 -0.40 13.49
C ALA A 110 3.05 0.74 14.25
N ARG A 111 4.08 0.42 15.02
CA ARG A 111 4.87 1.41 15.77
C ARG A 111 5.53 2.43 14.86
N VAL A 112 6.14 1.98 13.75
CA VAL A 112 6.82 2.88 12.81
C VAL A 112 5.81 3.77 12.09
N SER A 113 4.72 3.20 11.56
CA SER A 113 3.71 3.99 10.84
C SER A 113 2.99 4.99 11.72
N SER A 114 2.85 4.74 13.04
CA SER A 114 2.22 5.68 13.97
C SER A 114 2.97 7.02 14.10
N PHE A 115 4.26 7.06 13.75
CA PHE A 115 5.03 8.32 13.72
C PHE A 115 4.59 9.28 12.61
N PHE A 116 3.89 8.78 11.59
CA PHE A 116 3.53 9.55 10.38
C PHE A 116 2.08 10.03 10.36
N ILE A 117 1.39 10.05 11.51
CA ILE A 117 -0.04 10.35 11.65
C ILE A 117 -0.46 11.74 11.11
N ASN A 118 0.47 12.67 10.96
CA ASN A 118 0.18 14.04 10.52
C ASN A 118 0.38 14.25 9.01
N SER A 119 0.20 13.22 8.20
CA SER A 119 0.31 13.30 6.75
C SER A 119 -0.97 12.84 6.06
N ASP A 120 -1.52 13.66 5.17
CA ASP A 120 -2.70 13.33 4.36
C ASP A 120 -2.41 12.25 3.29
N TYR A 121 -1.12 11.96 3.06
CA TYR A 121 -0.66 11.03 2.02
C TYR A 121 -0.13 9.71 2.57
N ILE A 122 -0.37 9.44 3.86
CA ILE A 122 0.11 8.25 4.57
C ILE A 122 -1.01 7.64 5.39
N VAL A 123 -1.20 6.33 5.29
CA VAL A 123 -2.08 5.58 6.19
C VAL A 123 -1.31 5.17 7.44
N ALA A 124 -1.40 6.00 8.46
CA ALA A 124 -0.73 5.74 9.74
C ALA A 124 -1.54 4.79 10.63
N CYS A 125 -0.85 4.00 11.45
CA CYS A 125 -1.48 3.17 12.47
C CYS A 125 -2.05 4.04 13.60
N LEU A 126 -3.30 3.78 13.96
CA LEU A 126 -4.05 4.45 15.04
C LEU A 126 -3.99 3.65 16.35
N ASP A 127 -4.00 2.31 16.26
CA ASP A 127 -3.97 1.40 17.41
C ASP A 127 -3.40 0.04 17.00
N SER A 128 -2.82 -0.69 17.93
CA SER A 128 -2.34 -2.05 17.71
C SER A 128 -2.25 -2.82 19.02
N GLY A 129 -2.35 -4.15 18.95
CA GLY A 129 -2.24 -4.96 20.14
C GLY A 129 -2.67 -6.40 19.96
N PHE A 130 -3.05 -7.00 21.11
CA PHE A 130 -3.59 -8.35 21.20
C PHE A 130 -4.88 -8.33 22.00
N ALA A 131 -5.98 -8.79 21.42
CA ALA A 131 -7.28 -8.93 22.06
C ALA A 131 -8.08 -10.06 21.41
N ASP A 132 -8.92 -10.75 22.16
CA ASP A 132 -9.82 -11.81 21.69
C ASP A 132 -9.11 -12.86 20.83
N ASP A 133 -7.90 -13.26 21.25
CA ASP A 133 -6.98 -14.20 20.61
C ASP A 133 -6.45 -13.73 19.24
N GLU A 134 -6.50 -12.43 18.94
CA GLU A 134 -5.99 -11.84 17.70
C GLU A 134 -4.90 -10.80 17.95
N TYR A 135 -3.80 -10.87 17.19
CA TYR A 135 -2.89 -9.74 17.01
C TYR A 135 -3.41 -8.87 15.89
N PHE A 136 -3.52 -7.57 16.15
CA PHE A 136 -4.15 -6.64 15.21
C PHE A 136 -3.44 -5.29 15.13
N THR A 137 -3.64 -4.62 14.00
CA THR A 137 -3.32 -3.19 13.81
C THR A 137 -4.52 -2.49 13.20
N VAL A 138 -4.74 -1.24 13.59
CA VAL A 138 -5.88 -0.42 13.18
C VAL A 138 -5.38 0.82 12.47
N MET A 139 -6.01 1.14 11.35
CA MET A 139 -5.71 2.31 10.54
C MET A 139 -7.00 2.87 9.91
N PRO A 140 -7.01 4.11 9.41
CA PRO A 140 -8.13 4.62 8.61
C PRO A 140 -8.37 3.73 7.39
N PHE A 141 -9.64 3.44 7.08
CA PHE A 141 -9.98 2.80 5.82
C PHE A 141 -9.97 3.84 4.70
N VAL A 142 -9.09 3.69 3.74
CA VAL A 142 -9.03 4.57 2.56
C VAL A 142 -9.93 4.04 1.47
N GLU A 143 -11.01 4.77 1.18
CA GLU A 143 -11.89 4.45 0.06
C GLU A 143 -11.24 4.89 -1.25
N GLY A 144 -11.01 3.94 -2.16
CA GLY A 144 -10.30 4.20 -3.41
C GLY A 144 -9.92 2.93 -4.16
N GLU A 145 -9.08 3.11 -5.18
CA GLU A 145 -8.57 2.02 -6.00
C GLU A 145 -7.06 1.89 -5.84
N ARG A 146 -6.55 0.68 -5.61
CA ARG A 146 -5.11 0.44 -5.60
C ARG A 146 -4.50 0.74 -6.96
N LEU A 147 -3.31 1.33 -6.98
CA LEU A 147 -2.64 1.77 -8.20
C LEU A 147 -2.35 0.61 -9.17
N ASP A 148 -1.96 -0.57 -8.65
CA ASP A 148 -1.75 -1.77 -9.49
C ASP A 148 -3.03 -2.14 -10.26
N ARG A 149 -4.19 -2.13 -9.59
CA ARG A 149 -5.50 -2.41 -10.20
C ARG A 149 -5.91 -1.33 -11.20
N ARG A 150 -5.62 -0.08 -10.87
CA ARG A 150 -5.89 1.02 -11.78
C ARG A 150 -5.06 0.95 -13.06
N ILE A 151 -3.76 0.63 -12.95
CA ILE A 151 -2.89 0.40 -14.11
C ILE A 151 -3.39 -0.79 -14.92
N GLU A 152 -3.71 -1.91 -14.27
CA GLU A 152 -4.25 -3.11 -14.93
C GLU A 152 -5.54 -2.81 -15.72
N ARG A 153 -6.44 -2.02 -15.15
CA ARG A 153 -7.73 -1.64 -15.76
C ARG A 153 -7.60 -0.59 -16.87
N MET A 154 -6.75 0.42 -16.68
CA MET A 154 -6.62 1.56 -17.60
C MET A 154 -5.49 1.38 -18.63
N HIS A 155 -4.60 0.40 -18.41
CA HIS A 155 -3.32 0.19 -19.07
C HIS A 155 -2.28 1.26 -18.74
N GLN A 156 -2.64 2.52 -18.75
CA GLN A 156 -1.81 3.66 -18.36
C GLN A 156 -2.68 4.77 -17.78
N LEU A 157 -2.09 5.57 -16.90
CA LEU A 157 -2.75 6.75 -16.34
C LEU A 157 -2.57 7.96 -17.28
N PRO A 158 -3.54 8.89 -17.31
CA PRO A 158 -3.34 10.20 -17.91
C PRO A 158 -2.11 10.91 -17.30
N GLU A 159 -1.32 11.57 -18.13
CA GLU A 159 -0.03 12.18 -17.73
C GLU A 159 -0.18 13.11 -16.52
N LYS A 160 -1.18 13.99 -16.53
CA LYS A 160 -1.46 14.90 -15.41
C LYS A 160 -1.82 14.17 -14.12
N GLU A 161 -2.61 13.10 -14.21
CA GLU A 161 -3.00 12.28 -13.06
C GLU A 161 -1.77 11.59 -12.45
N ALA A 162 -0.91 10.98 -13.29
CA ALA A 162 0.31 10.32 -12.82
C ALA A 162 1.29 11.30 -12.17
N LEU A 163 1.42 12.52 -12.71
CA LEU A 163 2.27 13.56 -12.15
C LEU A 163 1.73 14.10 -10.81
N LEU A 164 0.42 14.31 -10.67
CA LEU A 164 -0.19 14.70 -9.41
C LEU A 164 -0.01 13.60 -8.36
N MET A 165 -0.22 12.34 -8.73
CA MET A 165 0.09 11.18 -7.88
C MET A 165 1.56 11.22 -7.42
N GLY A 166 2.49 11.50 -8.33
CA GLY A 166 3.91 11.64 -8.00
C GLY A 166 4.18 12.71 -6.95
N LEU A 167 3.51 13.88 -7.00
CA LEU A 167 3.63 14.93 -5.98
C LEU A 167 3.14 14.48 -4.61
N HIS A 168 2.02 13.73 -4.55
CA HIS A 168 1.50 13.21 -3.28
C HIS A 168 2.46 12.20 -2.67
N LEU A 169 3.01 11.27 -3.47
CA LEU A 169 3.98 10.29 -3.02
C LEU A 169 5.31 10.92 -2.58
N LEU A 170 5.80 11.94 -3.30
CA LEU A 170 6.96 12.74 -2.88
C LEU A 170 6.73 13.43 -1.53
N ALA A 171 5.52 13.97 -1.31
CA ALA A 171 5.19 14.60 -0.04
C ALA A 171 5.17 13.57 1.10
N ALA A 172 4.66 12.35 0.85
CA ALA A 172 4.72 11.25 1.79
C ALA A 172 6.16 10.84 2.12
N GLU A 173 6.98 10.58 1.10
CA GLU A 173 8.38 10.19 1.28
C GLU A 173 9.22 11.28 1.96
N GLN A 174 9.00 12.54 1.61
CA GLN A 174 9.66 13.67 2.27
C GLN A 174 9.29 13.76 3.75
N HIS A 175 8.01 13.52 4.11
CA HIS A 175 7.57 13.48 5.50
C HIS A 175 8.26 12.35 6.26
N ILE A 176 8.28 11.12 5.72
CA ILE A 176 8.97 9.95 6.28
C ILE A 176 10.46 10.25 6.47
N TYR A 177 11.09 10.84 5.47
CA TYR A 177 12.51 11.19 5.49
C TYR A 177 12.85 12.24 6.57
N HIS A 178 12.00 13.26 6.75
CA HIS A 178 12.15 14.26 7.80
C HIS A 178 11.98 13.67 9.21
N MET A 179 11.15 12.63 9.34
CA MET A 179 11.02 11.88 10.59
C MET A 179 12.20 10.92 10.86
N GLY A 180 13.20 10.90 9.97
CA GLY A 180 14.43 10.12 10.15
C GLY A 180 14.38 8.71 9.59
N TYR A 181 13.43 8.40 8.71
CA TYR A 181 13.22 7.07 8.12
C TYR A 181 13.38 7.08 6.60
N LEU A 182 13.53 5.88 5.99
CA LEU A 182 13.31 5.59 4.59
C LEU A 182 12.16 4.59 4.47
N TYR A 183 11.30 4.78 3.46
CA TYR A 183 10.11 3.96 3.25
C TYR A 183 10.44 2.58 2.68
N ARG A 184 11.23 2.51 1.62
CA ARG A 184 11.84 1.31 1.03
C ARG A 184 10.90 0.33 0.31
N ASP A 185 9.59 0.55 0.29
CA ASP A 185 8.64 -0.37 -0.37
C ASP A 185 7.69 0.35 -1.35
N MET A 186 8.24 1.31 -2.11
CA MET A 186 7.51 2.03 -3.15
C MET A 186 7.15 1.10 -4.30
N LYS A 187 5.87 0.76 -4.43
CA LYS A 187 5.31 -0.09 -5.49
C LYS A 187 3.81 0.19 -5.67
N PRO A 188 3.21 -0.11 -6.84
CA PRO A 188 1.79 0.16 -7.09
C PRO A 188 0.83 -0.50 -6.11
N GLU A 189 1.17 -1.67 -5.57
CA GLU A 189 0.36 -2.39 -4.60
C GLU A 189 0.23 -1.67 -3.26
N ASN A 190 1.17 -0.78 -2.94
CA ASN A 190 1.22 -0.02 -1.70
C ASN A 190 0.68 1.41 -1.85
N VAL A 191 0.04 1.73 -2.97
CA VAL A 191 -0.56 3.05 -3.24
C VAL A 191 -2.04 2.90 -3.49
N ILE A 192 -2.88 3.67 -2.78
CA ILE A 192 -4.30 3.84 -3.09
C ILE A 192 -4.53 5.23 -3.68
N LEU A 193 -5.20 5.30 -4.80
CA LEU A 193 -5.78 6.53 -5.34
C LEU A 193 -7.20 6.67 -4.78
N ASN A 194 -7.38 7.58 -3.83
CA ASN A 194 -8.67 7.77 -3.18
C ASN A 194 -9.70 8.47 -4.10
N GLN A 195 -10.95 8.51 -3.67
CA GLN A 195 -12.04 9.12 -4.42
C GLN A 195 -11.87 10.62 -4.71
N TYR A 196 -10.98 11.31 -4.00
CA TYR A 196 -10.64 12.72 -4.22
C TYR A 196 -9.44 12.92 -5.15
N GLY A 197 -8.84 11.84 -5.65
CA GLY A 197 -7.66 11.86 -6.53
C GLY A 197 -6.32 11.97 -5.80
N TYR A 198 -6.29 11.83 -4.47
CA TYR A 198 -5.04 11.79 -3.70
C TYR A 198 -4.45 10.37 -3.73
N ALA A 199 -3.13 10.30 -3.92
CA ALA A 199 -2.38 9.07 -3.70
C ALA A 199 -2.00 8.98 -2.22
N VAL A 200 -2.30 7.84 -1.60
CA VAL A 200 -2.04 7.57 -0.19
C VAL A 200 -1.19 6.31 -0.07
N LEU A 201 -0.10 6.41 0.70
CA LEU A 201 0.89 5.36 0.87
C LEU A 201 0.49 4.42 2.01
N LEU A 202 0.63 3.12 1.75
CA LEU A 202 0.31 2.03 2.67
C LEU A 202 1.58 1.26 3.02
N ASP A 203 1.47 0.39 4.03
CA ASP A 203 2.44 -0.67 4.38
C ASP A 203 3.86 -0.16 4.69
N PHE A 204 4.23 -0.20 5.96
CA PHE A 204 5.51 0.30 6.49
C PHE A 204 6.42 -0.83 6.98
N GLY A 205 6.16 -2.07 6.54
CA GLY A 205 6.91 -3.25 6.97
C GLY A 205 8.39 -3.23 6.61
N LEU A 206 8.79 -2.49 5.58
CA LEU A 206 10.20 -2.32 5.16
C LEU A 206 10.80 -0.96 5.54
N CYS A 207 10.04 -0.11 6.22
CA CYS A 207 10.48 1.20 6.65
C CYS A 207 11.51 1.08 7.80
N ILE A 208 12.69 1.68 7.62
CA ILE A 208 13.77 1.62 8.62
C ILE A 208 14.38 3.02 8.88
N PRO A 209 15.05 3.21 10.02
CA PRO A 209 15.80 4.43 10.30
C PRO A 209 16.86 4.70 9.23
N ARG A 210 17.03 5.97 8.83
CA ARG A 210 17.99 6.38 7.80
C ARG A 210 19.44 5.98 8.09
N HIS A 211 19.83 6.00 9.37
CA HIS A 211 21.20 5.61 9.77
C HIS A 211 21.44 4.10 9.60
N GLU A 212 20.41 3.27 9.73
CA GLU A 212 20.48 1.84 9.43
C GLU A 212 20.54 1.61 7.92
N ALA A 213 19.68 2.29 7.15
CA ALA A 213 19.65 2.18 5.69
C ALA A 213 20.99 2.58 5.04
N ALA A 214 21.66 3.61 5.59
CA ALA A 214 22.96 4.08 5.08
C ALA A 214 24.11 3.09 5.31
N ASN A 215 23.96 2.14 6.24
CA ASN A 215 24.99 1.17 6.64
C ASN A 215 24.54 -0.29 6.45
N SER A 216 23.48 -0.55 5.71
CA SER A 216 22.95 -1.90 5.56
C SER A 216 23.87 -2.76 4.70
N ASP A 217 24.38 -3.86 5.30
CA ASP A 217 25.01 -5.00 4.62
C ASP A 217 23.99 -6.16 4.55
N GLU A 218 22.74 -5.87 4.11
CA GLU A 218 21.67 -6.87 4.10
C GLU A 218 21.98 -7.99 3.09
N GLU A 219 22.19 -9.23 3.57
CA GLU A 219 22.32 -10.43 2.73
C GLU A 219 21.01 -10.78 1.99
N PHE A 220 19.86 -10.31 2.50
CA PHE A 220 18.55 -10.59 1.93
C PHE A 220 17.88 -9.31 1.44
N VAL A 221 17.63 -9.24 0.14
CA VAL A 221 16.93 -8.13 -0.49
C VAL A 221 15.42 -8.32 -0.35
N SER A 222 14.79 -7.52 0.52
CA SER A 222 13.33 -7.47 0.64
C SER A 222 12.73 -6.40 -0.27
N GLY A 223 11.55 -6.66 -0.84
CA GLY A 223 10.80 -5.72 -1.68
C GLY A 223 10.47 -6.29 -3.06
N SER A 224 9.70 -5.52 -3.85
CA SER A 224 9.35 -5.91 -5.22
C SER A 224 10.49 -5.61 -6.19
N PRO A 225 11.08 -6.60 -6.83
CA PRO A 225 12.31 -6.46 -7.63
C PRO A 225 12.17 -5.52 -8.84
N TYR A 226 10.95 -5.21 -9.28
CA TYR A 226 10.70 -4.29 -10.39
C TYR A 226 10.96 -2.81 -10.05
N TYR A 227 10.99 -2.46 -8.76
CA TYR A 227 11.08 -1.08 -8.29
C TYR A 227 12.28 -0.83 -7.37
N LEU A 228 13.05 -1.90 -7.05
CA LEU A 228 14.20 -1.81 -6.15
C LEU A 228 15.35 -1.00 -6.75
N PRO A 229 15.97 -0.09 -5.98
CA PRO A 229 17.13 0.63 -6.43
C PRO A 229 18.37 -0.28 -6.53
N PRO A 230 19.29 -0.04 -7.50
CA PRO A 230 20.49 -0.85 -7.71
C PRO A 230 21.34 -1.01 -6.45
N GLU A 231 21.52 0.05 -5.68
CA GLU A 231 22.32 0.05 -4.44
C GLU A 231 21.80 -0.95 -3.42
N ARG A 232 20.46 -1.09 -3.26
CA ARG A 232 19.87 -2.11 -2.38
C ARG A 232 20.16 -3.53 -2.89
N LEU A 233 20.05 -3.74 -4.21
CA LEU A 233 20.37 -5.05 -4.82
C LEU A 233 21.83 -5.41 -4.68
N LEU A 234 22.71 -4.43 -4.46
CA LEU A 234 24.14 -4.59 -4.25
C LEU A 234 24.54 -4.62 -2.76
N GLY A 235 23.58 -4.54 -1.82
CA GLY A 235 23.87 -4.44 -0.39
C GLY A 235 24.58 -3.14 0.00
N GLN A 236 24.36 -2.07 -0.75
CA GLN A 236 24.94 -0.75 -0.49
C GLN A 236 23.98 0.13 0.29
N GLY A 237 24.52 1.18 0.93
CA GLY A 237 23.71 2.13 1.68
C GLY A 237 22.73 2.91 0.83
N GLU A 238 21.53 3.11 1.38
CA GLU A 238 20.41 3.82 0.74
C GLU A 238 20.21 5.22 1.32
N THR A 239 19.71 6.13 0.47
CA THR A 239 19.42 7.52 0.83
C THR A 239 18.15 8.03 0.12
N ALA A 240 17.83 9.33 0.19
CA ALA A 240 16.70 9.92 -0.52
C ALA A 240 16.69 9.60 -2.03
N CYS A 241 17.87 9.52 -2.68
CA CYS A 241 17.93 9.20 -4.10
C CYS A 241 17.57 7.74 -4.42
N SER A 242 17.55 6.85 -3.43
CA SER A 242 17.04 5.48 -3.56
C SER A 242 15.51 5.47 -3.64
N GLU A 243 14.84 6.25 -2.80
CA GLU A 243 13.38 6.44 -2.86
C GLU A 243 12.96 7.13 -4.18
N ILE A 244 13.71 8.16 -4.60
CA ILE A 244 13.48 8.84 -5.89
C ILE A 244 13.57 7.86 -7.08
N TYR A 245 14.50 6.90 -7.04
CA TYR A 245 14.59 5.86 -8.06
C TYR A 245 13.33 4.98 -8.07
N SER A 246 12.93 4.47 -6.93
CA SER A 246 11.75 3.60 -6.79
C SER A 246 10.47 4.32 -7.24
N LEU A 247 10.30 5.59 -6.85
CA LEU A 247 9.20 6.44 -7.33
C LEU A 247 9.26 6.64 -8.85
N GLY A 248 10.45 6.87 -9.42
CA GLY A 248 10.63 6.98 -10.87
C GLY A 248 10.17 5.72 -11.61
N MET A 249 10.47 4.53 -11.07
CA MET A 249 10.00 3.25 -11.62
C MET A 249 8.47 3.11 -11.56
N VAL A 250 7.84 3.54 -10.46
CA VAL A 250 6.38 3.53 -10.31
C VAL A 250 5.72 4.53 -11.27
N LEU A 251 6.25 5.74 -11.39
CA LEU A 251 5.74 6.74 -12.33
C LEU A 251 5.86 6.28 -13.78
N TYR A 252 6.99 5.68 -14.14
CA TYR A 252 7.16 5.09 -15.48
C TYR A 252 6.09 4.01 -15.74
N HIS A 253 5.88 3.09 -14.77
CA HIS A 253 4.86 2.05 -14.89
C HIS A 253 3.46 2.64 -15.03
N ALA A 254 3.11 3.63 -14.22
CA ALA A 254 1.81 4.30 -14.30
C ALA A 254 1.57 5.02 -15.65
N LEU A 255 2.60 5.62 -16.21
CA LEU A 255 2.53 6.40 -17.46
C LEU A 255 2.54 5.54 -18.73
N THR A 256 3.16 4.36 -18.67
CA THR A 256 3.37 3.51 -19.87
C THR A 256 2.59 2.19 -19.85
N GLY A 257 2.06 1.79 -18.67
CA GLY A 257 1.44 0.49 -18.46
C GLY A 257 2.43 -0.68 -18.39
N HIS A 258 3.72 -0.40 -18.40
CA HIS A 258 4.77 -1.43 -18.39
C HIS A 258 5.84 -1.12 -17.34
N THR A 259 6.37 -2.16 -16.71
CA THR A 259 7.53 -2.02 -15.84
C THR A 259 8.77 -1.57 -16.63
N PHE A 260 9.62 -0.75 -16.03
CA PHE A 260 10.81 -0.20 -16.69
C PHE A 260 11.77 -1.31 -17.14
N TYR A 261 12.02 -2.29 -16.26
CA TYR A 261 12.69 -3.53 -16.61
C TYR A 261 11.68 -4.66 -16.60
N ASN A 262 11.75 -5.52 -17.59
CA ASN A 262 10.94 -6.73 -17.68
C ASN A 262 11.87 -7.92 -17.96
N ALA A 263 11.73 -8.99 -17.21
CA ALA A 263 12.47 -10.23 -17.40
C ALA A 263 11.62 -11.40 -16.89
N ASP A 264 11.72 -12.54 -17.56
CA ASP A 264 11.01 -13.77 -17.21
C ASP A 264 11.58 -14.41 -15.94
N GLU A 265 12.85 -14.12 -15.63
CA GLU A 265 13.54 -14.63 -14.45
C GLU A 265 14.01 -13.51 -13.52
N MET A 266 13.87 -13.72 -12.21
CA MET A 266 14.29 -12.79 -11.17
C MET A 266 15.76 -12.37 -11.30
N GLN A 267 16.67 -13.33 -11.54
CA GLN A 267 18.08 -13.04 -11.71
C GLN A 267 18.37 -12.15 -12.92
N ALA A 268 17.63 -12.32 -14.02
CA ALA A 268 17.76 -11.48 -15.20
C ALA A 268 17.25 -10.07 -14.92
N LEU A 269 16.18 -9.92 -14.14
CA LEU A 269 15.65 -8.62 -13.71
C LEU A 269 16.66 -7.88 -12.83
N VAL A 270 17.21 -8.53 -11.81
CA VAL A 270 18.25 -7.98 -10.94
C VAL A 270 19.45 -7.51 -11.76
N ARG A 271 19.94 -8.34 -12.69
CA ARG A 271 21.06 -7.98 -13.58
C ARG A 271 20.76 -6.71 -14.39
N ARG A 272 19.52 -6.49 -14.83
CA ARG A 272 19.13 -5.28 -15.57
C ARG A 272 19.20 -4.02 -14.72
N HIS A 273 18.87 -4.11 -13.43
CA HIS A 273 19.01 -3.00 -12.49
C HIS A 273 20.47 -2.61 -12.22
N ILE A 274 21.39 -3.61 -12.14
CA ILE A 274 22.79 -3.41 -11.71
C ILE A 274 23.80 -3.38 -12.86
N SER A 275 23.41 -3.63 -14.12
CA SER A 275 24.34 -3.94 -15.19
C SER A 275 25.20 -2.76 -15.68
N GLY A 276 24.95 -1.54 -15.23
CA GLY A 276 25.68 -0.35 -15.68
C GLY A 276 25.61 -0.08 -17.20
N LEU A 277 24.99 -0.99 -17.95
CA LEU A 277 24.69 -0.78 -19.36
C LEU A 277 23.65 0.33 -19.45
N ARG A 278 24.01 1.49 -19.94
CA ARG A 278 23.08 2.54 -20.29
C ARG A 278 22.07 1.94 -21.28
N ILE A 279 20.97 1.39 -20.72
CA ILE A 279 19.82 1.09 -21.55
C ILE A 279 19.45 2.43 -22.15
N ASN A 280 19.25 2.44 -23.48
CA ASN A 280 18.85 3.65 -24.16
C ASN A 280 17.49 4.09 -23.60
N SER A 281 17.53 4.84 -22.48
CA SER A 281 16.37 5.36 -21.77
C SER A 281 15.50 6.20 -22.69
N THR A 282 16.12 6.89 -23.66
CA THR A 282 15.43 7.66 -24.71
C THR A 282 14.44 6.79 -25.49
N ALA A 283 14.80 5.53 -25.80
CA ALA A 283 13.88 4.62 -26.49
C ALA A 283 12.71 4.19 -25.59
N LYS A 284 12.95 4.03 -24.28
CA LYS A 284 11.91 3.69 -23.29
C LYS A 284 10.95 4.85 -23.04
N MET A 285 11.42 6.09 -23.18
CA MET A 285 10.62 7.32 -22.98
C MET A 285 9.84 7.75 -24.23
N GLN A 286 9.89 6.95 -25.32
CA GLN A 286 9.10 7.22 -26.51
C GLN A 286 7.60 7.24 -26.21
N GLY A 287 6.90 8.27 -26.71
CA GLY A 287 5.47 8.45 -26.47
C GLY A 287 5.12 9.31 -25.24
N LEU A 288 6.09 9.59 -24.37
CA LEU A 288 5.93 10.56 -23.29
C LEU A 288 6.29 11.97 -23.75
N ARG A 289 5.73 12.99 -23.08
CA ARG A 289 6.19 14.38 -23.22
C ARG A 289 7.70 14.46 -22.93
N THR A 290 8.43 15.27 -23.69
CA THR A 290 9.89 15.36 -23.57
C THR A 290 10.33 15.74 -22.16
N SER A 291 9.66 16.71 -21.51
CA SER A 291 9.98 17.12 -20.13
C SER A 291 9.75 16.00 -19.11
N VAL A 292 8.68 15.21 -19.26
CA VAL A 292 8.42 14.01 -18.42
C VAL A 292 9.51 12.96 -18.66
N GLY A 293 9.85 12.69 -19.91
CA GLY A 293 10.90 11.70 -20.25
C GLY A 293 12.27 12.08 -19.68
N ILE A 294 12.65 13.37 -19.71
CA ILE A 294 13.89 13.87 -19.11
C ILE A 294 13.90 13.67 -17.59
N LEU A 295 12.80 14.02 -16.93
CA LEU A 295 12.70 13.86 -15.47
C LEU A 295 12.78 12.38 -15.06
N LEU A 296 12.02 11.50 -15.70
CA LEU A 296 12.06 10.06 -15.41
C LEU A 296 13.44 9.48 -15.69
N ASP A 297 14.10 9.83 -16.80
CA ASP A 297 15.47 9.40 -17.09
C ASP A 297 16.43 9.80 -15.97
N ALA A 298 16.31 11.00 -15.44
CA ALA A 298 17.14 11.45 -14.33
C ALA A 298 16.85 10.67 -13.03
N MET A 299 15.57 10.38 -12.72
CA MET A 299 15.18 9.65 -11.51
C MET A 299 15.66 8.19 -11.51
N VAL A 300 15.63 7.52 -12.67
CA VAL A 300 15.93 6.07 -12.77
C VAL A 300 17.38 5.78 -13.19
N ARG A 301 18.31 6.75 -13.02
CA ARG A 301 19.74 6.52 -13.23
C ARG A 301 20.24 5.41 -12.33
N GLN A 302 21.10 4.52 -12.86
CA GLN A 302 21.65 3.42 -12.07
C GLN A 302 22.60 3.94 -10.99
N GLU A 303 23.46 4.89 -11.32
CA GLU A 303 24.36 5.52 -10.36
C GLU A 303 23.62 6.53 -9.46
N PRO A 304 23.57 6.31 -8.13
CA PRO A 304 22.85 7.20 -7.22
C PRO A 304 23.24 8.66 -7.32
N LYS A 305 24.52 8.96 -7.58
CA LYS A 305 25.05 10.32 -7.67
C LYS A 305 24.57 11.09 -8.93
N GLU A 306 24.10 10.37 -9.93
CA GLU A 306 23.58 10.96 -11.18
C GLU A 306 22.07 11.29 -11.07
N ARG A 307 21.39 10.87 -10.00
CA ARG A 307 19.98 11.15 -9.74
C ARG A 307 19.78 12.49 -9.03
N PRO A 308 18.56 13.05 -9.05
CA PRO A 308 18.18 14.10 -8.10
C PRO A 308 18.49 13.65 -6.66
N GLN A 309 19.07 14.56 -5.85
CA GLN A 309 19.52 14.23 -4.50
C GLN A 309 18.51 14.57 -3.40
N ASP A 310 17.45 15.28 -3.76
CA ASP A 310 16.39 15.68 -2.84
C ASP A 310 15.00 15.65 -3.49
N PHE A 311 13.97 15.49 -2.67
CA PHE A 311 12.57 15.41 -3.09
C PHE A 311 12.03 16.74 -3.62
N VAL A 312 12.57 17.88 -3.15
CA VAL A 312 12.09 19.22 -3.53
C VAL A 312 12.39 19.49 -5.00
N TYR A 313 13.59 19.15 -5.45
CA TYR A 313 13.96 19.29 -6.86
C TYR A 313 13.02 18.52 -7.78
N VAL A 314 12.68 17.27 -7.41
CA VAL A 314 11.75 16.43 -8.20
C VAL A 314 10.34 17.02 -8.18
N ALA A 315 9.87 17.46 -7.00
CA ALA A 315 8.55 18.05 -6.86
C ALA A 315 8.40 19.34 -7.69
N ASP A 316 9.41 20.22 -7.68
CA ASP A 316 9.38 21.46 -8.45
C ASP A 316 9.46 21.19 -9.96
N SER A 317 10.23 20.17 -10.38
CA SER A 317 10.24 19.71 -11.77
C SER A 317 8.87 19.21 -12.22
N ILE A 318 8.19 18.39 -11.40
CA ILE A 318 6.83 17.90 -11.69
C ILE A 318 5.84 19.07 -11.78
N LYS A 319 5.89 20.03 -10.83
CA LYS A 319 5.00 21.22 -10.86
C LYS A 319 5.19 22.04 -12.12
N ALA A 320 6.44 22.24 -12.56
CA ALA A 320 6.73 22.95 -13.81
C ALA A 320 6.13 22.21 -15.03
N ILE A 321 6.27 20.89 -15.08
CA ILE A 321 5.67 20.06 -16.15
C ILE A 321 4.14 20.13 -16.13
N ILE A 322 3.52 20.08 -14.95
CA ILE A 322 2.05 20.22 -14.85
C ILE A 322 1.57 21.58 -15.38
N GLN A 323 2.33 22.66 -15.16
CA GLN A 323 2.02 23.98 -15.71
C GLN A 323 2.14 24.02 -17.25
N GLU A 324 3.02 23.21 -17.86
CA GLU A 324 3.11 23.07 -19.32
C GLU A 324 1.89 22.32 -19.91
N ILE A 325 1.24 21.47 -19.11
CA ILE A 325 0.10 20.65 -19.56
C ILE A 325 -1.20 21.48 -19.55
N GLY A 326 -1.32 22.46 -18.67
CA GLY A 326 -2.49 23.32 -18.52
C GLY A 326 -3.49 22.79 -17.49
#